data_fcb0a34ad02e24351f1ba291cb3dafc4
#
_entry.id   fcb0a34ad02e24351f1ba291cb3dafc4
#
_cell.length_a   1.000
_cell.length_b   1.000
_cell.length_c   1.000
_cell.angle_alpha   90.00
_cell.angle_beta   90.00
_cell.angle_gamma   90.00
#
_symmetry.space_group_name_H-M   'P 1'
#
loop_
_entity.id
_entity.type
_entity.pdbx_description
1 polymer ?
#
loop_
_entity_poly.entity_id
_entity_poly.type
_entity_poly.pdbx_seq_one_letter_code
_entity_poly.pdbx_strand_id
1 'polypeptide(L)'
;GLAVTAWILSHRGKTVLVDGGYFFLGGIIWNVGVTLGFVGILSGEASGLEGLQMPLHVLPILFTGFALIGISLIQTNNRRTDEETSPAQWFLFTATLWLPWVLGGAFLLIHYFKAKGVMANIVDWWFIQNFTKVYLTFVALGVCSHFFSLFSGRGVIGRGYAVFAFWILLIFGSIGGISVGSPVPAWLPALSTVSAVFYFIGAVAIWYVLHHTQNGASALDDSDKDNFSLMRFALIIFASISILNFFSKFLR
;
A
#
# COMPACT_ATOMS: atom_id res chain seq x y z
N GLY A 1 3.17 8.33 -6.33
CA GLY A 1 2.13 7.72 -5.48
C GLY A 1 1.10 8.75 -5.02
N LEU A 2 1.42 9.63 -4.05
CA LEU A 2 0.46 10.52 -3.40
C LEU A 2 -0.26 11.48 -4.35
N ALA A 3 0.45 12.12 -5.29
CA ALA A 3 -0.17 13.03 -6.26
C ALA A 3 -1.18 12.30 -7.17
N VAL A 4 -0.84 11.10 -7.63
CA VAL A 4 -1.74 10.26 -8.43
C VAL A 4 -2.94 9.82 -7.59
N THR A 5 -2.73 9.46 -6.32
CA THR A 5 -3.82 9.11 -5.39
C THR A 5 -4.79 10.29 -5.20
N ALA A 6 -4.27 11.50 -4.96
CA ALA A 6 -5.07 12.71 -4.82
C ALA A 6 -5.86 13.02 -6.10
N TRP A 7 -5.21 12.90 -7.24
CA TRP A 7 -5.85 13.11 -8.54
C TRP A 7 -6.97 12.09 -8.80
N ILE A 8 -6.73 10.79 -8.57
CA ILE A 8 -7.74 9.74 -8.78
C ILE A 8 -8.92 9.93 -7.83
N LEU A 9 -8.68 10.21 -6.53
CA LEU A 9 -9.74 10.40 -5.55
C LEU A 9 -10.61 11.63 -5.88
N SER A 10 -10.01 12.76 -6.27
CA SER A 10 -10.76 13.95 -6.67
C SER A 10 -11.50 13.74 -8.00
N HIS A 11 -10.82 13.16 -9.01
CA HIS A 11 -11.40 12.94 -10.33
C HIS A 11 -12.57 11.96 -10.30
N ARG A 12 -12.40 10.80 -9.64
CA ARG A 12 -13.48 9.81 -9.46
C ARG A 12 -14.58 10.28 -8.53
N GLY A 13 -14.26 11.06 -7.51
CA GLY A 13 -15.23 11.64 -6.60
C GLY A 13 -15.99 12.84 -7.19
N LYS A 14 -15.61 13.29 -8.41
CA LYS A 14 -16.15 14.51 -9.04
C LYS A 14 -16.09 15.72 -8.09
N THR A 15 -15.02 15.82 -7.31
CA THR A 15 -14.79 16.86 -6.31
C THR A 15 -13.45 17.55 -6.55
N VAL A 16 -13.33 18.77 -6.04
CA VAL A 16 -12.04 19.47 -5.98
C VAL A 16 -11.27 18.95 -4.75
N LEU A 17 -9.95 18.96 -4.80
CA LEU A 17 -9.12 18.65 -3.63
C LEU A 17 -9.47 19.63 -2.49
N VAL A 18 -10.00 19.08 -1.40
CA VAL A 18 -10.44 19.86 -0.24
C VAL A 18 -9.24 20.20 0.64
N ASP A 19 -9.22 21.42 1.14
CA ASP A 19 -8.16 21.91 2.04
C ASP A 19 -6.74 21.61 1.50
N GLY A 20 -6.49 21.98 0.25
CA GLY A 20 -5.20 21.81 -0.43
C GLY A 20 -4.01 22.35 0.36
N GLY A 21 -4.26 23.27 1.32
CA GLY A 21 -3.26 23.76 2.27
C GLY A 21 -2.67 22.66 3.14
N TYR A 22 -3.49 21.75 3.68
CA TYR A 22 -3.01 20.59 4.44
C TYR A 22 -2.23 19.61 3.57
N PHE A 23 -2.66 19.40 2.33
CA PHE A 23 -1.94 18.56 1.38
C PHE A 23 -0.56 19.14 1.06
N PHE A 24 -0.47 20.44 0.80
CA PHE A 24 0.77 21.14 0.50
C PHE A 24 1.71 21.18 1.71
N LEU A 25 1.21 21.59 2.88
CA LEU A 25 1.99 21.63 4.12
C LEU A 25 2.49 20.23 4.51
N GLY A 26 1.62 19.23 4.44
CA GLY A 26 1.98 17.84 4.68
C GLY A 26 3.07 17.35 3.72
N GLY A 27 3.00 17.72 2.45
CA GLY A 27 4.03 17.45 1.45
C GLY A 27 5.38 18.06 1.78
N ILE A 28 5.41 19.31 2.26
CA ILE A 28 6.65 19.97 2.72
C ILE A 28 7.23 19.22 3.92
N ILE A 29 6.42 18.97 4.95
CA ILE A 29 6.86 18.29 6.18
C ILE A 29 7.37 16.88 5.85
N TRP A 30 6.69 16.15 4.96
CA TRP A 30 7.13 14.84 4.50
C TRP A 30 8.50 14.89 3.84
N ASN A 31 8.72 15.84 2.91
CA ASN A 31 10.00 15.97 2.22
C ASN A 31 11.13 16.38 3.19
N VAL A 32 10.85 17.28 4.13
CA VAL A 32 11.80 17.64 5.20
C VAL A 32 12.15 16.41 6.04
N GLY A 33 11.16 15.62 6.45
CA GLY A 33 11.38 14.39 7.19
C GLY A 33 12.22 13.37 6.43
N VAL A 34 11.94 13.14 5.15
CA VAL A 34 12.73 12.24 4.29
C VAL A 34 14.17 12.74 4.15
N THR A 35 14.37 14.03 3.95
CA THR A 35 15.72 14.64 3.84
C THR A 35 16.50 14.49 5.14
N LEU A 36 15.89 14.80 6.29
CA LEU A 36 16.52 14.61 7.60
C LEU A 36 16.83 13.14 7.87
N GLY A 37 15.92 12.23 7.51
CA GLY A 37 16.15 10.79 7.63
C GLY A 37 17.34 10.32 6.80
N PHE A 38 17.43 10.77 5.56
CA PHE A 38 18.55 10.45 4.67
C PHE A 38 19.88 10.98 5.20
N VAL A 39 19.91 12.25 5.62
CA VAL A 39 21.12 12.87 6.24
C VAL A 39 21.51 12.12 7.52
N GLY A 40 20.54 11.77 8.37
CA GLY A 40 20.81 11.00 9.59
C GLY A 40 21.42 9.63 9.31
N ILE A 41 20.95 8.89 8.30
CA ILE A 41 21.54 7.61 7.87
C ILE A 41 22.98 7.83 7.42
N LEU A 42 23.25 8.84 6.60
CA LEU A 42 24.61 9.18 6.14
C LEU A 42 25.55 9.61 7.29
N SER A 43 25.01 10.22 8.34
CA SER A 43 25.76 10.61 9.54
C SER A 43 26.01 9.43 10.50
N GLY A 44 25.52 8.23 10.20
CA GLY A 44 25.68 7.05 11.05
C GLY A 44 24.63 6.92 12.16
N GLU A 45 23.57 7.72 12.15
CA GLU A 45 22.47 7.66 13.13
C GLU A 45 21.39 6.62 12.75
N ALA A 46 21.74 5.63 11.92
CA ALA A 46 20.81 4.58 11.54
C ALA A 46 20.31 3.79 12.76
N SER A 47 19.02 3.45 12.79
CA SER A 47 18.40 2.72 13.91
C SER A 47 18.91 1.28 14.07
N GLY A 48 19.56 0.72 13.06
CA GLY A 48 19.99 -0.68 13.01
C GLY A 48 18.86 -1.67 12.68
N LEU A 49 17.65 -1.20 12.39
CA LEU A 49 16.51 -1.99 11.94
C LEU A 49 16.44 -1.95 10.42
N GLU A 50 16.18 -3.10 9.78
CA GLU A 50 16.24 -3.25 8.32
C GLU A 50 15.20 -2.38 7.58
N GLY A 51 13.98 -2.33 8.05
CA GLY A 51 12.88 -1.56 7.46
C GLY A 51 12.73 -0.15 8.01
N LEU A 52 13.14 0.06 9.24
CA LEU A 52 13.07 1.34 9.95
C LEU A 52 14.46 1.96 10.13
N GLN A 53 15.27 1.99 9.07
CA GLN A 53 16.65 2.48 9.11
C GLN A 53 16.76 3.96 9.47
N MET A 54 15.73 4.76 9.21
CA MET A 54 15.73 6.18 9.53
C MET A 54 15.84 6.40 11.05
N PRO A 55 16.55 7.45 11.48
CA PRO A 55 16.61 7.82 12.89
C PRO A 55 15.21 7.93 13.50
N LEU A 56 15.01 7.39 14.69
CA LEU A 56 13.68 7.32 15.32
C LEU A 56 13.03 8.69 15.53
N HIS A 57 13.81 9.74 15.71
CA HIS A 57 13.29 11.11 15.87
C HIS A 57 12.68 11.69 14.58
N VAL A 58 12.95 11.10 13.42
CA VAL A 58 12.37 11.51 12.13
C VAL A 58 10.97 10.92 11.92
N LEU A 59 10.65 9.78 12.53
CA LEU A 59 9.37 9.12 12.35
C LEU A 59 8.15 9.99 12.72
N PRO A 60 8.14 10.78 13.80
CA PRO A 60 7.05 11.71 14.09
C PRO A 60 6.86 12.79 13.02
N ILE A 61 7.95 13.25 12.40
CA ILE A 61 7.90 14.24 11.32
C ILE A 61 7.22 13.62 10.08
N LEU A 62 7.64 12.41 9.70
CA LEU A 62 7.03 11.66 8.61
C LEU A 62 5.55 11.34 8.88
N PHE A 63 5.24 10.91 10.11
CA PHE A 63 3.86 10.67 10.53
C PHE A 63 3.01 11.93 10.39
N THR A 64 3.47 13.07 10.91
CA THR A 64 2.75 14.35 10.86
C THR A 64 2.54 14.80 9.42
N GLY A 65 3.58 14.77 8.59
CA GLY A 65 3.48 15.12 7.17
C GLY A 65 2.45 14.27 6.43
N PHE A 66 2.50 12.96 6.61
CA PHE A 66 1.56 12.06 5.94
C PHE A 66 0.14 12.14 6.52
N ALA A 67 -0.01 12.38 7.82
CA ALA A 67 -1.31 12.56 8.44
C ALA A 67 -2.03 13.81 7.90
N LEU A 68 -1.33 14.92 7.70
CA LEU A 68 -1.91 16.13 7.08
C LEU A 68 -2.37 15.86 5.64
N ILE A 69 -1.56 15.15 4.85
CA ILE A 69 -1.97 14.70 3.50
C ILE A 69 -3.23 13.82 3.60
N GLY A 70 -3.23 12.88 4.55
CA GLY A 70 -4.36 11.98 4.80
C GLY A 70 -5.65 12.72 5.15
N ILE A 71 -5.58 13.75 6.00
CA ILE A 71 -6.73 14.57 6.36
C ILE A 71 -7.35 15.23 5.12
N SER A 72 -6.54 15.85 4.26
CA SER A 72 -7.02 16.46 3.01
C SER A 72 -7.69 15.42 2.10
N LEU A 73 -7.09 14.23 1.96
CA LEU A 73 -7.64 13.15 1.13
C LEU A 73 -8.93 12.55 1.71
N ILE A 74 -9.04 12.41 3.04
CA ILE A 74 -10.27 11.99 3.72
C ILE A 74 -11.39 13.00 3.46
N GLN A 75 -11.11 14.29 3.64
CA GLN A 75 -12.08 15.34 3.41
C GLN A 75 -12.53 15.39 1.95
N THR A 76 -11.60 15.22 1.01
CA THR A 76 -11.90 15.13 -0.42
C THR A 76 -12.80 13.92 -0.72
N ASN A 77 -12.50 12.77 -0.16
CA ASN A 77 -13.33 11.57 -0.34
C ASN A 77 -14.72 11.71 0.29
N ASN A 78 -14.84 12.41 1.43
CA ASN A 78 -16.13 12.63 2.10
C ASN A 78 -17.05 13.60 1.35
N ARG A 79 -16.48 14.52 0.56
CA ARG A 79 -17.23 15.47 -0.28
C ARG A 79 -17.53 14.94 -1.69
N ARG A 80 -17.28 13.66 -1.94
CA ARG A 80 -17.63 13.05 -3.22
C ARG A 80 -19.14 13.16 -3.50
N THR A 81 -19.47 13.43 -4.75
CA THR A 81 -20.86 13.48 -5.22
C THR A 81 -21.31 12.17 -5.85
N ASP A 82 -20.38 11.28 -6.17
CA ASP A 82 -20.67 9.97 -6.74
C ASP A 82 -20.96 8.96 -5.61
N GLU A 83 -22.17 8.38 -5.62
CA GLU A 83 -22.60 7.41 -4.59
C GLU A 83 -21.87 6.07 -4.73
N GLU A 84 -21.51 5.67 -5.96
CA GLU A 84 -20.82 4.42 -6.21
C GLU A 84 -19.30 4.56 -6.07
N THR A 85 -18.76 3.94 -5.03
CA THR A 85 -17.31 3.84 -4.87
C THR A 85 -16.73 2.76 -5.79
N SER A 86 -15.71 3.14 -6.56
CA SER A 86 -14.96 2.19 -7.39
C SER A 86 -13.92 1.41 -6.57
N PRO A 87 -13.51 0.21 -6.98
CA PRO A 87 -12.42 -0.53 -6.33
C PRO A 87 -11.13 0.29 -6.24
N ALA A 88 -10.82 1.13 -7.23
CA ALA A 88 -9.68 2.03 -7.20
C ALA A 88 -9.70 2.96 -5.98
N GLN A 89 -10.87 3.54 -5.67
CA GLN A 89 -11.03 4.43 -4.52
C GLN A 89 -10.82 3.67 -3.19
N TRP A 90 -11.33 2.43 -3.06
CA TRP A 90 -11.14 1.65 -1.83
C TRP A 90 -9.67 1.37 -1.56
N PHE A 91 -8.94 0.89 -2.58
CA PHE A 91 -7.51 0.60 -2.45
C PHE A 91 -6.71 1.85 -2.10
N LEU A 92 -6.91 2.96 -2.82
CA LEU A 92 -6.17 4.20 -2.61
C LEU A 92 -6.50 4.87 -1.27
N PHE A 93 -7.77 4.89 -0.89
CA PHE A 93 -8.21 5.47 0.39
C PHE A 93 -7.63 4.68 1.56
N THR A 94 -7.71 3.35 1.51
CA THR A 94 -7.12 2.49 2.54
C THR A 94 -5.61 2.65 2.61
N ALA A 95 -4.91 2.70 1.50
CA ALA A 95 -3.46 2.94 1.48
C ALA A 95 -3.09 4.27 2.17
N THR A 96 -3.88 5.32 1.92
CA THR A 96 -3.67 6.63 2.54
C THR A 96 -3.79 6.60 4.06
N LEU A 97 -4.72 5.81 4.60
CA LEU A 97 -4.90 5.66 6.05
C LEU A 97 -3.87 4.69 6.66
N TRP A 98 -3.43 3.71 5.86
CA TRP A 98 -2.59 2.63 6.35
C TRP A 98 -1.18 3.07 6.70
N LEU A 99 -0.56 3.92 5.89
CA LEU A 99 0.82 4.33 6.12
C LEU A 99 1.01 5.12 7.42
N PRO A 100 0.21 6.17 7.76
CA PRO A 100 0.35 6.84 9.05
C PRO A 100 0.05 5.89 10.23
N TRP A 101 -0.90 4.98 10.09
CA TRP A 101 -1.17 3.98 11.11
C TRP A 101 0.07 3.11 11.40
N VAL A 102 0.72 2.61 10.37
CA VAL A 102 1.89 1.72 10.49
C VAL A 102 3.12 2.48 10.99
N LEU A 103 3.36 3.71 10.49
CA LEU A 103 4.44 4.57 10.97
C LEU A 103 4.26 4.96 12.43
N GLY A 104 3.05 5.39 12.80
CA GLY A 104 2.72 5.76 14.18
C GLY A 104 2.80 4.56 15.12
N GLY A 105 2.30 3.39 14.71
CA GLY A 105 2.38 2.16 15.46
C GLY A 105 3.82 1.71 15.72
N ALA A 106 4.66 1.70 14.68
CA ALA A 106 6.08 1.37 14.81
C ALA A 106 6.80 2.34 15.74
N PHE A 107 6.57 3.65 15.60
CA PHE A 107 7.14 4.66 16.49
C PHE A 107 6.72 4.44 17.95
N LEU A 108 5.43 4.24 18.22
CA LEU A 108 4.93 4.01 19.57
C LEU A 108 5.54 2.74 20.19
N LEU A 109 5.61 1.64 19.44
CA LEU A 109 6.14 0.37 19.94
C LEU A 109 7.63 0.45 20.26
N ILE A 110 8.42 1.10 19.39
CA ILE A 110 9.87 1.18 19.59
C ILE A 110 10.25 2.30 20.58
N HIS A 111 9.67 3.48 20.43
CA HIS A 111 10.08 4.65 21.21
C HIS A 111 9.38 4.72 22.57
N TYR A 112 8.06 4.58 22.62
CA TYR A 112 7.27 4.73 23.85
C TYR A 112 7.31 3.46 24.69
N PHE A 113 6.99 2.31 24.09
CA PHE A 113 7.03 1.01 24.79
C PHE A 113 8.43 0.40 24.86
N LYS A 114 9.44 1.06 24.27
CA LYS A 114 10.87 0.69 24.33
C LYS A 114 11.13 -0.76 23.93
N ALA A 115 10.46 -1.25 22.89
CA ALA A 115 10.70 -2.58 22.34
C ALA A 115 12.19 -2.71 21.97
N LYS A 116 12.86 -3.75 22.48
CA LYS A 116 14.29 -4.01 22.26
C LYS A 116 14.53 -5.45 21.84
N GLY A 117 15.67 -5.71 21.21
CA GLY A 117 16.08 -7.04 20.80
C GLY A 117 15.06 -7.68 19.85
N VAL A 118 14.64 -8.91 20.14
CA VAL A 118 13.70 -9.67 19.30
C VAL A 118 12.37 -8.93 19.08
N MET A 119 11.86 -8.22 20.11
CA MET A 119 10.62 -7.46 19.98
C MET A 119 10.76 -6.29 18.98
N ALA A 120 11.89 -5.60 18.97
CA ALA A 120 12.14 -4.55 17.97
C ALA A 120 12.18 -5.12 16.54
N ASN A 121 12.80 -6.29 16.37
CA ASN A 121 12.83 -6.98 15.08
C ASN A 121 11.42 -7.44 14.63
N ILE A 122 10.57 -7.89 15.56
CA ILE A 122 9.18 -8.24 15.23
C ILE A 122 8.42 -7.00 14.72
N VAL A 123 8.59 -5.84 15.39
CA VAL A 123 7.98 -4.58 14.95
C VAL A 123 8.50 -4.16 13.57
N ASP A 124 9.79 -4.31 13.33
CA ASP A 124 10.42 -4.00 12.05
C ASP A 124 9.88 -4.89 10.91
N TRP A 125 9.82 -6.19 11.11
CA TRP A 125 9.23 -7.14 10.15
C TRP A 125 7.75 -6.85 9.89
N TRP A 126 6.98 -6.54 10.94
CA TRP A 126 5.60 -6.12 10.82
C TRP A 126 5.48 -4.83 10.01
N PHE A 127 6.37 -3.85 10.23
CA PHE A 127 6.41 -2.61 9.46
C PHE A 127 6.69 -2.87 7.98
N ILE A 128 7.76 -3.61 7.66
CA ILE A 128 8.13 -3.96 6.27
C ILE A 128 6.97 -4.67 5.57
N GLN A 129 6.36 -5.64 6.23
CA GLN A 129 5.23 -6.38 5.69
C GLN A 129 4.06 -5.45 5.34
N ASN A 130 3.65 -4.61 6.26
CA ASN A 130 2.54 -3.68 6.06
C ASN A 130 2.85 -2.61 5.01
N PHE A 131 4.07 -2.10 5.00
CA PHE A 131 4.50 -1.13 4.01
C PHE A 131 4.48 -1.73 2.58
N THR A 132 5.00 -2.93 2.41
CA THR A 132 5.11 -3.56 1.08
C THR A 132 3.82 -4.23 0.64
N LYS A 133 3.22 -5.07 1.50
CA LYS A 133 2.05 -5.90 1.13
C LYS A 133 0.71 -5.17 1.20
N VAL A 134 0.61 -4.15 2.04
CA VAL A 134 -0.63 -3.36 2.11
C VAL A 134 -0.43 -2.02 1.42
N TYR A 135 0.42 -1.13 1.94
CA TYR A 135 0.50 0.23 1.41
C TYR A 135 0.91 0.28 -0.07
N LEU A 136 2.10 -0.24 -0.43
CA LEU A 136 2.58 -0.17 -1.82
C LEU A 136 1.70 -0.97 -2.78
N THR A 137 1.26 -2.16 -2.37
CA THR A 137 0.37 -2.99 -3.19
C THR A 137 -0.97 -2.31 -3.41
N PHE A 138 -1.56 -1.69 -2.39
CA PHE A 138 -2.86 -1.03 -2.52
C PHE A 138 -2.77 0.23 -3.38
N VAL A 139 -1.70 1.00 -3.28
CA VAL A 139 -1.44 2.11 -4.21
C VAL A 139 -1.36 1.59 -5.65
N ALA A 140 -0.58 0.53 -5.89
CA ALA A 140 -0.44 -0.05 -7.22
C ALA A 140 -1.76 -0.61 -7.77
N LEU A 141 -2.49 -1.40 -6.98
CA LEU A 141 -3.78 -1.98 -7.38
C LEU A 141 -4.85 -0.91 -7.61
N GLY A 142 -4.87 0.14 -6.79
CA GLY A 142 -5.77 1.27 -6.96
C GLY A 142 -5.52 2.02 -8.26
N VAL A 143 -4.25 2.31 -8.57
CA VAL A 143 -3.84 2.94 -9.83
C VAL A 143 -4.19 2.04 -11.02
N CYS A 144 -3.81 0.76 -10.98
CA CYS A 144 -4.14 -0.20 -12.04
C CYS A 144 -5.66 -0.33 -12.26
N SER A 145 -6.44 -0.45 -11.19
CA SER A 145 -7.90 -0.55 -11.28
C SER A 145 -8.53 0.69 -11.92
N HIS A 146 -8.00 1.88 -11.64
CA HIS A 146 -8.46 3.12 -12.24
C HIS A 146 -8.21 3.15 -13.75
N PHE A 147 -6.97 2.91 -14.15
CA PHE A 147 -6.58 3.01 -15.55
C PHE A 147 -7.17 1.89 -16.41
N PHE A 148 -7.23 0.64 -15.91
CA PHE A 148 -7.91 -0.44 -16.63
C PHE A 148 -9.39 -0.13 -16.86
N SER A 149 -10.08 0.44 -15.85
CA SER A 149 -11.47 0.89 -16.00
C SER A 149 -11.60 2.06 -16.99
N LEU A 150 -10.62 2.97 -17.02
CA LEU A 150 -10.59 4.11 -17.95
C LEU A 150 -10.42 3.62 -19.39
N PHE A 151 -9.40 2.81 -19.66
CA PHE A 151 -9.08 2.31 -20.99
C PHE A 151 -10.10 1.31 -21.53
N SER A 152 -10.73 0.52 -20.66
CA SER A 152 -11.79 -0.39 -21.12
C SER A 152 -13.13 0.30 -21.41
N GLY A 153 -13.28 1.57 -21.04
CA GLY A 153 -14.56 2.30 -21.15
C GLY A 153 -15.69 1.69 -20.33
N ARG A 154 -15.39 0.72 -19.48
CA ARG A 154 -16.36 -0.02 -18.65
C ARG A 154 -15.92 0.03 -17.19
N GLY A 155 -16.87 -0.09 -16.29
CA GLY A 155 -16.57 -0.29 -14.86
C GLY A 155 -15.78 -1.58 -14.62
N VAL A 156 -15.17 -1.70 -13.44
CA VAL A 156 -14.46 -2.92 -13.04
C VAL A 156 -15.41 -4.11 -13.03
N ILE A 157 -15.10 -5.13 -13.82
CA ILE A 157 -15.91 -6.34 -13.93
C ILE A 157 -15.68 -7.21 -12.70
N GLY A 158 -16.77 -7.73 -12.10
CA GLY A 158 -16.63 -8.63 -10.95
C GLY A 158 -16.42 -7.91 -9.62
N ARG A 159 -17.21 -6.89 -9.31
CA ARG A 159 -17.14 -6.10 -8.06
C ARG A 159 -17.09 -6.98 -6.80
N GLY A 160 -17.83 -8.08 -6.76
CA GLY A 160 -17.80 -9.02 -5.62
C GLY A 160 -16.43 -9.65 -5.40
N TYR A 161 -15.75 -10.07 -6.46
CA TYR A 161 -14.38 -10.59 -6.38
C TYR A 161 -13.38 -9.49 -6.01
N ALA A 162 -13.60 -8.25 -6.45
CA ALA A 162 -12.76 -7.11 -6.05
C ALA A 162 -12.89 -6.81 -4.55
N VAL A 163 -14.11 -6.85 -3.99
CA VAL A 163 -14.36 -6.70 -2.55
C VAL A 163 -13.73 -7.84 -1.76
N PHE A 164 -13.92 -9.08 -2.21
CA PHE A 164 -13.29 -10.25 -1.60
C PHE A 164 -11.76 -10.11 -1.58
N ALA A 165 -11.15 -9.79 -2.73
CA ALA A 165 -9.71 -9.60 -2.84
C ALA A 165 -9.22 -8.47 -1.94
N PHE A 166 -9.93 -7.34 -1.87
CA PHE A 166 -9.61 -6.21 -1.01
C PHE A 166 -9.49 -6.63 0.46
N TRP A 167 -10.50 -7.32 1.01
CA TRP A 167 -10.48 -7.73 2.40
C TRP A 167 -9.43 -8.81 2.69
N ILE A 168 -9.28 -9.79 1.82
CA ILE A 168 -8.27 -10.84 1.97
C ILE A 168 -6.86 -10.26 1.93
N LEU A 169 -6.57 -9.38 0.96
CA LEU A 169 -5.26 -8.72 0.86
C LEU A 169 -5.00 -7.81 2.05
N LEU A 170 -6.01 -7.09 2.56
CA LEU A 170 -5.88 -6.23 3.71
C LEU A 170 -5.56 -7.02 4.99
N ILE A 171 -6.40 -7.98 5.32
CA ILE A 171 -6.27 -8.77 6.56
C ILE A 171 -4.98 -9.59 6.54
N PHE A 172 -4.77 -10.39 5.50
CA PHE A 172 -3.62 -11.29 5.44
C PHE A 172 -2.34 -10.61 4.97
N GLY A 173 -2.42 -9.47 4.30
CA GLY A 173 -1.28 -8.60 4.03
C GLY A 173 -0.72 -7.93 5.28
N SER A 174 -1.58 -7.62 6.26
CA SER A 174 -1.19 -6.96 7.50
C SER A 174 -0.63 -7.92 8.58
N ILE A 175 -0.95 -9.21 8.50
CA ILE A 175 -0.56 -10.23 9.47
C ILE A 175 0.57 -11.06 8.86
N GLY A 176 1.80 -10.82 9.18
CA GLY A 176 2.87 -11.65 8.64
C GLY A 176 4.22 -10.96 8.67
N GLY A 177 5.13 -11.39 7.79
CA GLY A 177 6.48 -10.85 7.70
C GLY A 177 7.52 -11.61 8.50
N ILE A 178 7.12 -12.51 9.40
CA ILE A 178 8.04 -13.28 10.22
C ILE A 178 8.49 -14.53 9.43
N SER A 179 9.81 -14.69 9.29
CA SER A 179 10.38 -15.82 8.58
C SER A 179 10.47 -17.07 9.45
N VAL A 180 10.41 -18.23 8.80
CA VAL A 180 10.69 -19.53 9.45
C VAL A 180 12.13 -19.52 9.95
N GLY A 181 12.37 -20.02 11.18
CA GLY A 181 13.68 -20.01 11.81
C GLY A 181 14.01 -18.76 12.62
N SER A 182 13.10 -17.75 12.67
CA SER A 182 13.27 -16.62 13.58
C SER A 182 13.22 -17.05 15.05
N PRO A 183 13.97 -16.41 15.95
CA PRO A 183 14.01 -16.74 17.39
C PRO A 183 12.75 -16.22 18.11
N VAL A 184 11.59 -16.66 17.67
CA VAL A 184 10.26 -16.27 18.17
C VAL A 184 9.41 -17.53 18.40
N PRO A 185 8.31 -17.45 19.20
CA PRO A 185 7.41 -18.57 19.37
C PRO A 185 6.89 -19.13 18.04
N ALA A 186 6.86 -20.44 17.89
CA ALA A 186 6.58 -21.13 16.61
C ALA A 186 5.23 -20.78 15.97
N TRP A 187 4.27 -20.32 16.74
CA TRP A 187 2.97 -19.88 16.21
C TRP A 187 3.06 -18.62 15.34
N LEU A 188 4.03 -17.73 15.57
CA LEU A 188 4.20 -16.50 14.79
C LEU A 188 4.64 -16.78 13.34
N PRO A 189 5.70 -17.58 13.08
CA PRO A 189 6.04 -17.99 11.72
C PRO A 189 4.93 -18.82 11.06
N ALA A 190 4.22 -19.68 11.83
CA ALA A 190 3.10 -20.43 11.31
C ALA A 190 1.96 -19.51 10.84
N LEU A 191 1.61 -18.50 11.64
CA LEU A 191 0.63 -17.48 11.27
C LEU A 191 1.06 -16.71 10.01
N SER A 192 2.35 -16.38 9.91
CA SER A 192 2.92 -15.71 8.73
C SER A 192 2.82 -16.58 7.47
N THR A 193 2.98 -17.90 7.60
CA THR A 193 2.83 -18.84 6.48
C THR A 193 1.37 -18.95 6.04
N VAL A 194 0.44 -19.12 6.99
CA VAL A 194 -1.01 -19.13 6.70
C VAL A 194 -1.44 -17.83 6.03
N SER A 195 -0.98 -16.70 6.54
CA SER A 195 -1.21 -15.38 5.96
C SER A 195 -0.74 -15.30 4.50
N ALA A 196 0.42 -15.86 4.16
CA ALA A 196 0.92 -15.87 2.79
C ALA A 196 0.03 -16.68 1.83
N VAL A 197 -0.56 -17.80 2.29
CA VAL A 197 -1.50 -18.60 1.51
C VAL A 197 -2.77 -17.80 1.17
N PHE A 198 -3.39 -17.20 2.18
CA PHE A 198 -4.60 -16.38 1.95
C PHE A 198 -4.32 -15.12 1.14
N TYR A 199 -3.17 -14.47 1.37
CA TYR A 199 -2.74 -13.34 0.56
C TYR A 199 -2.61 -13.72 -0.91
N PHE A 200 -2.07 -14.90 -1.21
CA PHE A 200 -1.98 -15.42 -2.58
C PHE A 200 -3.36 -15.63 -3.20
N ILE A 201 -4.35 -16.17 -2.45
CA ILE A 201 -5.73 -16.30 -2.93
C ILE A 201 -6.32 -14.93 -3.27
N GLY A 202 -6.11 -13.91 -2.43
CA GLY A 202 -6.52 -12.54 -2.71
C GLY A 202 -5.83 -11.94 -3.95
N ALA A 203 -4.54 -12.23 -4.14
CA ALA A 203 -3.78 -11.79 -5.31
C ALA A 203 -4.30 -12.43 -6.62
N VAL A 204 -4.65 -13.71 -6.59
CA VAL A 204 -5.29 -14.40 -7.74
C VAL A 204 -6.66 -13.81 -8.04
N ALA A 205 -7.47 -13.52 -7.01
CA ALA A 205 -8.80 -12.95 -7.19
C ALA A 205 -8.74 -11.55 -7.83
N ILE A 206 -7.85 -10.67 -7.37
CA ILE A 206 -7.71 -9.33 -7.96
C ILE A 206 -7.08 -9.39 -9.35
N TRP A 207 -6.13 -10.31 -9.59
CA TRP A 207 -5.58 -10.54 -10.90
C TRP A 207 -6.68 -10.96 -11.90
N TYR A 208 -7.57 -11.88 -11.51
CA TYR A 208 -8.72 -12.29 -12.32
C TYR A 208 -9.60 -11.09 -12.68
N VAL A 209 -9.98 -10.25 -11.70
CA VAL A 209 -10.80 -9.06 -11.91
C VAL A 209 -10.15 -8.09 -12.90
N LEU A 210 -8.87 -7.77 -12.72
CA LEU A 210 -8.16 -6.84 -13.58
C LEU A 210 -7.93 -7.41 -14.98
N HIS A 211 -7.65 -8.70 -15.10
CA HIS A 211 -7.49 -9.38 -16.38
C HIS A 211 -8.80 -9.39 -17.19
N HIS A 212 -9.93 -9.66 -16.56
CA HIS A 212 -11.22 -9.61 -17.25
C HIS A 212 -11.65 -8.19 -17.61
N THR A 213 -11.36 -7.21 -16.77
CA THR A 213 -11.63 -5.80 -17.05
C THR A 213 -10.84 -5.32 -18.27
N GLN A 214 -9.58 -5.72 -18.40
CA GLN A 214 -8.74 -5.33 -19.54
C GLN A 214 -9.18 -5.95 -20.89
N ASN A 215 -9.71 -7.16 -20.89
CA ASN A 215 -10.13 -7.86 -22.13
C ASN A 215 -11.33 -7.18 -22.81
N GLY A 216 -12.00 -6.23 -22.13
CA GLY A 216 -13.04 -5.39 -22.72
C GLY A 216 -12.52 -4.20 -23.55
N ALA A 217 -11.20 -3.94 -23.53
CA ALA A 217 -10.56 -2.80 -24.19
C ALA A 217 -10.22 -3.10 -25.67
N SER A 218 -11.22 -3.37 -26.49
CA SER A 218 -11.03 -3.76 -27.91
C SER A 218 -10.83 -2.61 -28.90
N ALA A 219 -10.87 -1.35 -28.45
CA ALA A 219 -10.80 -0.15 -29.32
C ALA A 219 -9.88 0.93 -28.73
N LEU A 220 -8.63 0.57 -28.40
CA LEU A 220 -7.62 1.56 -27.99
C LEU A 220 -6.95 2.18 -29.20
N ASP A 221 -6.72 3.49 -29.13
CA ASP A 221 -5.85 4.21 -30.05
C ASP A 221 -4.40 3.75 -29.91
N ASP A 222 -3.56 3.90 -30.95
CA ASP A 222 -2.18 3.39 -30.93
C ASP A 222 -1.33 4.01 -29.81
N SER A 223 -1.57 5.27 -29.43
CA SER A 223 -0.89 5.93 -28.31
C SER A 223 -1.25 5.31 -26.94
N ASP A 224 -2.43 4.73 -26.80
CA ASP A 224 -2.87 4.12 -25.54
C ASP A 224 -2.45 2.65 -25.43
N LYS A 225 -2.12 2.00 -26.54
CA LYS A 225 -1.67 0.59 -26.55
C LYS A 225 -0.37 0.39 -25.78
N ASP A 226 0.58 1.32 -25.88
CA ASP A 226 1.86 1.24 -25.18
C ASP A 226 1.68 1.38 -23.68
N ASN A 227 0.90 2.36 -23.23
CA ASN A 227 0.57 2.56 -21.82
C ASN A 227 -0.17 1.36 -21.23
N PHE A 228 -1.09 0.80 -22.01
CA PHE A 228 -1.84 -0.39 -21.62
C PHE A 228 -0.95 -1.63 -21.54
N SER A 229 0.04 -1.76 -22.44
CA SER A 229 1.04 -2.83 -22.41
C SER A 229 1.90 -2.77 -21.15
N LEU A 230 2.36 -1.58 -20.74
CA LEU A 230 3.11 -1.39 -19.48
C LEU A 230 2.30 -1.79 -18.25
N MET A 231 1.01 -1.47 -18.23
CA MET A 231 0.12 -1.86 -17.11
C MET A 231 -0.10 -3.37 -17.06
N ARG A 232 -0.24 -4.03 -18.22
CA ARG A 232 -0.31 -5.51 -18.30
C ARG A 232 0.98 -6.14 -17.77
N PHE A 233 2.12 -5.59 -18.13
CA PHE A 233 3.43 -6.03 -17.63
C PHE A 233 3.52 -5.88 -16.11
N ALA A 234 3.10 -4.74 -15.54
CA ALA A 234 3.05 -4.54 -14.09
C ALA A 234 2.14 -5.56 -13.38
N LEU A 235 1.00 -5.92 -13.98
CA LEU A 235 0.11 -6.95 -13.44
C LEU A 235 0.76 -8.35 -13.47
N ILE A 236 1.48 -8.68 -14.54
CA ILE A 236 2.23 -9.94 -14.65
C ILE A 236 3.33 -10.00 -13.59
N ILE A 237 4.08 -8.90 -13.38
CA ILE A 237 5.11 -8.81 -12.33
C ILE A 237 4.47 -9.02 -10.95
N PHE A 238 3.35 -8.37 -10.66
CA PHE A 238 2.64 -8.56 -9.39
C PHE A 238 2.24 -10.01 -9.17
N ALA A 239 1.66 -10.66 -10.18
CA ALA A 239 1.30 -12.07 -10.13
C ALA A 239 2.54 -12.96 -9.88
N SER A 240 3.63 -12.71 -10.62
CA SER A 240 4.90 -13.45 -10.49
C SER A 240 5.51 -13.31 -9.09
N ILE A 241 5.56 -12.08 -8.55
CA ILE A 241 6.03 -11.83 -7.18
C ILE A 241 5.14 -12.53 -6.15
N SER A 242 3.83 -12.53 -6.35
CA SER A 242 2.89 -13.21 -5.43
C SER A 242 3.10 -14.72 -5.44
N ILE A 243 3.34 -15.31 -6.60
CA ILE A 243 3.68 -16.73 -6.78
C ILE A 243 5.02 -17.06 -6.10
N LEU A 244 6.06 -16.28 -6.36
CA LEU A 244 7.39 -16.48 -5.77
C LEU A 244 7.35 -16.36 -4.23
N ASN A 245 6.64 -15.38 -3.70
CA ASN A 245 6.45 -15.24 -2.25
C ASN A 245 5.71 -16.42 -1.63
N PHE A 246 4.72 -16.97 -2.33
CA PHE A 246 4.02 -18.17 -1.89
C PHE A 246 4.99 -19.35 -1.82
N PHE A 247 5.67 -19.68 -2.91
CA PHE A 247 6.59 -20.81 -2.95
C PHE A 247 7.79 -20.65 -2.03
N SER A 248 8.32 -19.46 -1.83
CA SER A 248 9.45 -19.22 -0.92
C SER A 248 9.18 -19.61 0.54
N LYS A 249 7.90 -19.71 0.93
CA LYS A 249 7.51 -20.16 2.29
C LYS A 249 7.48 -21.67 2.45
N PHE A 250 7.46 -22.42 1.33
CA PHE A 250 7.40 -23.89 1.33
C PHE A 250 8.71 -24.55 0.90
N LEU A 251 9.64 -23.80 0.30
CA LEU A 251 10.94 -24.30 -0.17
C LEU A 251 12.07 -24.16 0.88
N ARG A 252 11.76 -23.66 2.07
CA ARG A 252 12.64 -23.58 3.25
C ARG A 252 12.14 -24.54 4.31
#